data_364359ba067410e4038e5566078b2080
#
_entry.id   364359ba067410e4038e5566078b2080
#
_cell.length_a   1.000
_cell.length_b   1.000
_cell.length_c   1.000
_cell.angle_alpha   90.00
_cell.angle_beta   90.00
_cell.angle_gamma   90.00
#
_symmetry.space_group_name_H-M   'P 1'
#
loop_
_entity.id
_entity.type
_entity.pdbx_description
1 polymer ?
#
loop_
_entity_poly.entity_id
_entity_poly.type
_entity_poly.pdbx_seq_one_letter_code
_entity_poly.pdbx_strand_id
1 'polypeptide(L)'
;MNKLLFSAVLILLIQLQTEAQKLLPYKAFKRGETLKYRVHYGIIDAGEATISVAQDAVKFGNKPTFHLVGTGKSASAFDWFFKVRDRYDSFVDETTLLPQYFMRKVDEGGFIINQEYLFNHQNKNVLVQRNGTDVPRNAVNKLFDIPNLTHDILSAFYFARNADFGTIEAGKMLSVMTFFDEELFPLNLKIIGRETLNTRAGKIRCIKLRPVIQEGRVFKDEEDLTMWVSDDLNRVPVRLQAEVVVGSIKMDLKEFANLAHPLALVK
;
A
#
# COMPACT_ATOMS: atom_id res chain seq x y z
N MET A 1 59.97 -12.96 -27.48
CA MET A 1 59.42 -11.63 -27.86
C MET A 1 57.93 -11.69 -27.63
N ASN A 2 57.53 -11.40 -26.38
CA ASN A 2 56.15 -11.60 -25.89
C ASN A 2 55.35 -10.33 -26.12
N LYS A 3 54.27 -10.43 -26.86
CA LYS A 3 53.26 -9.39 -26.97
C LYS A 3 52.20 -9.65 -25.90
N LEU A 4 52.20 -8.83 -24.86
CA LEU A 4 51.15 -8.73 -23.84
C LEU A 4 49.92 -8.03 -24.46
N LEU A 5 48.87 -8.79 -24.66
CA LEU A 5 47.54 -8.28 -24.98
C LEU A 5 46.87 -7.79 -23.66
N PHE A 6 46.81 -6.49 -23.50
CA PHE A 6 45.96 -5.85 -22.46
C PHE A 6 44.49 -5.94 -22.89
N SER A 7 43.76 -6.89 -22.33
CA SER A 7 42.30 -6.91 -22.43
C SER A 7 41.75 -5.95 -21.38
N ALA A 8 41.37 -4.76 -21.81
CA ALA A 8 40.59 -3.86 -21.02
C ALA A 8 39.15 -4.40 -20.88
N VAL A 9 38.86 -5.06 -19.76
CA VAL A 9 37.49 -5.41 -19.37
C VAL A 9 36.83 -4.11 -18.90
N LEU A 10 36.07 -3.51 -19.80
CA LEU A 10 35.20 -2.38 -19.50
C LEU A 10 34.03 -2.91 -18.64
N ILE A 11 34.17 -2.85 -17.31
CA ILE A 11 33.10 -3.13 -16.39
C ILE A 11 32.13 -1.96 -16.53
N LEU A 12 31.06 -2.16 -17.30
CA LEU A 12 29.94 -1.26 -17.38
C LEU A 12 29.18 -1.36 -16.03
N LEU A 13 29.60 -0.56 -15.07
CA LEU A 13 28.81 -0.29 -13.87
C LEU A 13 27.53 0.42 -14.32
N ILE A 14 26.48 -0.35 -14.58
CA ILE A 14 25.11 0.16 -14.60
C ILE A 14 24.85 0.63 -13.18
N GLN A 15 25.13 1.89 -12.90
CA GLN A 15 24.57 2.56 -11.75
C GLN A 15 23.05 2.58 -11.98
N LEU A 16 22.36 1.64 -11.38
CA LEU A 16 20.95 1.78 -11.07
C LEU A 16 20.84 3.00 -10.15
N GLN A 17 20.75 4.16 -10.76
CA GLN A 17 20.30 5.36 -10.05
C GLN A 17 18.86 5.06 -9.64
N THR A 18 18.68 4.59 -8.42
CA THR A 18 17.43 4.73 -7.72
C THR A 18 17.22 6.25 -7.59
N GLU A 19 16.60 6.87 -8.59
CA GLU A 19 16.13 8.23 -8.45
C GLU A 19 15.24 8.24 -7.21
N ALA A 20 15.67 9.00 -6.20
CA ALA A 20 14.87 9.21 -5.02
C ALA A 20 13.52 9.74 -5.50
N GLN A 21 12.46 8.98 -5.27
CA GLN A 21 11.14 9.26 -5.81
C GLN A 21 10.68 10.63 -5.30
N LYS A 22 10.57 11.57 -6.21
CA LYS A 22 10.18 12.95 -5.90
C LYS A 22 8.73 12.97 -5.42
N LEU A 23 8.50 13.58 -4.29
CA LEU A 23 7.15 13.85 -3.82
C LEU A 23 6.56 15.06 -4.55
N LEU A 24 5.26 15.03 -4.75
CA LEU A 24 4.51 16.18 -5.25
C LEU A 24 4.64 17.37 -4.27
N PRO A 25 4.61 18.61 -4.76
CA PRO A 25 4.71 19.82 -3.93
C PRO A 25 3.47 20.03 -3.03
N TYR A 26 2.46 19.21 -3.15
CA TYR A 26 1.22 19.21 -2.35
C TYR A 26 0.97 17.83 -1.75
N LYS A 27 0.14 17.75 -0.72
CA LYS A 27 -0.33 16.47 -0.15
C LYS A 27 -1.60 16.02 -0.87
N ALA A 28 -1.61 14.77 -1.33
CA ALA A 28 -2.79 14.13 -1.94
C ALA A 28 -3.90 13.79 -0.93
N PHE A 29 -3.63 13.96 0.36
CA PHE A 29 -4.55 13.68 1.46
C PHE A 29 -4.36 14.69 2.60
N LYS A 30 -5.30 14.72 3.54
CA LYS A 30 -5.23 15.53 4.75
C LYS A 30 -5.86 14.80 5.93
N ARG A 31 -5.69 15.34 7.13
CA ARG A 31 -6.34 14.85 8.35
C ARG A 31 -7.86 14.84 8.20
N GLY A 32 -8.49 13.81 8.77
CA GLY A 32 -9.92 13.57 8.67
C GLY A 32 -10.38 12.93 7.36
N GLU A 33 -9.48 12.67 6.40
CA GLU A 33 -9.85 11.92 5.19
C GLU A 33 -10.40 10.56 5.58
N THR A 34 -11.52 10.18 4.97
CA THR A 34 -12.13 8.85 5.16
C THR A 34 -12.61 8.31 3.82
N LEU A 35 -12.21 7.08 3.52
CA LEU A 35 -12.54 6.34 2.31
C LEU A 35 -13.19 5.03 2.73
N LYS A 36 -14.47 4.81 2.35
CA LYS A 36 -15.19 3.57 2.67
C LYS A 36 -15.42 2.77 1.41
N TYR A 37 -15.19 1.48 1.51
CA TYR A 37 -15.24 0.55 0.42
C TYR A 37 -16.24 -0.57 0.68
N ARG A 38 -16.89 -1.00 -0.40
CA ARG A 38 -17.66 -2.23 -0.46
C ARG A 38 -16.75 -3.34 -1.00
N VAL A 39 -16.62 -4.44 -0.27
CA VAL A 39 -15.97 -5.66 -0.74
C VAL A 39 -17.05 -6.63 -1.23
N HIS A 40 -16.93 -7.09 -2.47
CA HIS A 40 -17.98 -7.93 -3.08
C HIS A 40 -17.45 -8.91 -4.11
N TYR A 41 -18.21 -10.00 -4.29
CA TYR A 41 -18.05 -10.96 -5.36
C TYR A 41 -19.32 -10.91 -6.23
N GLY A 42 -19.18 -10.41 -7.45
CA GLY A 42 -20.34 -10.14 -8.31
C GLY A 42 -21.33 -9.19 -7.61
N ILE A 43 -22.55 -9.67 -7.41
CA ILE A 43 -23.62 -8.91 -6.73
C ILE A 43 -23.63 -9.09 -5.19
N ILE A 44 -22.86 -10.05 -4.67
CA ILE A 44 -22.88 -10.45 -3.27
C ILE A 44 -21.92 -9.56 -2.46
N ASP A 45 -22.45 -8.85 -1.46
CA ASP A 45 -21.66 -8.04 -0.54
C ASP A 45 -20.96 -8.95 0.48
N ALA A 46 -19.63 -9.07 0.40
CA ALA A 46 -18.82 -9.91 1.27
C ALA A 46 -18.32 -9.19 2.50
N GLY A 47 -18.15 -7.86 2.44
CA GLY A 47 -17.62 -7.08 3.53
C GLY A 47 -17.48 -5.60 3.22
N GLU A 48 -16.86 -4.90 4.16
CA GLU A 48 -16.53 -3.48 4.06
C GLU A 48 -15.08 -3.25 4.49
N ALA A 49 -14.41 -2.30 3.85
CA ALA A 49 -13.12 -1.79 4.29
C ALA A 49 -13.20 -0.27 4.46
N THR A 50 -12.40 0.28 5.38
CA THR A 50 -12.25 1.72 5.55
C THR A 50 -10.77 2.06 5.62
N ILE A 51 -10.37 3.11 4.91
CA ILE A 51 -9.03 3.69 5.01
C ILE A 51 -9.21 5.15 5.40
N SER A 52 -8.49 5.62 6.40
CA SER A 52 -8.64 6.99 6.91
C SER A 52 -7.33 7.56 7.44
N VAL A 53 -7.29 8.90 7.49
CA VAL A 53 -6.28 9.67 8.21
C VAL A 53 -6.96 10.25 9.45
N ALA A 54 -6.47 9.92 10.64
CA ALA A 54 -7.06 10.43 11.89
C ALA A 54 -7.07 11.95 11.91
N GLN A 55 -8.10 12.53 12.54
CA GLN A 55 -8.26 13.98 12.66
C GLN A 55 -7.20 14.57 13.58
N ASP A 56 -6.91 13.90 14.69
CA ASP A 56 -6.02 14.42 15.72
C ASP A 56 -4.55 14.31 15.32
N ALA A 57 -3.80 15.35 15.69
CA ALA A 57 -2.34 15.32 15.55
C ALA A 57 -1.73 14.42 16.61
N VAL A 58 -1.02 13.39 16.17
CA VAL A 58 -0.28 12.49 17.04
C VAL A 58 1.21 12.72 16.84
N LYS A 59 1.99 12.69 17.92
CA LYS A 59 3.46 12.71 17.86
C LYS A 59 3.98 11.32 18.17
N PHE A 60 4.90 10.84 17.35
CA PHE A 60 5.72 9.69 17.67
C PHE A 60 7.10 10.17 18.10
N GLY A 61 7.42 10.04 19.39
CA GLY A 61 8.51 10.77 19.98
C GLY A 61 8.30 12.29 19.84
N ASN A 62 9.26 12.99 19.23
CA ASN A 62 9.17 14.44 18.98
C ASN A 62 8.67 14.80 17.57
N LYS A 63 8.38 13.81 16.71
CA LYS A 63 7.97 14.04 15.32
C LYS A 63 6.46 14.11 15.19
N PRO A 64 5.90 15.14 14.54
CA PRO A 64 4.49 15.15 14.17
C PRO A 64 4.24 14.05 13.12
N THR A 65 3.16 13.30 13.30
CA THR A 65 2.81 12.19 12.41
C THR A 65 1.37 12.28 11.93
N PHE A 66 1.12 11.81 10.71
CA PHE A 66 -0.20 11.36 10.31
C PHE A 66 -0.43 9.96 10.90
N HIS A 67 -1.59 9.77 11.51
CA HIS A 67 -2.05 8.46 11.92
C HIS A 67 -2.98 7.91 10.83
N LEU A 68 -2.48 6.96 10.08
CA LEU A 68 -3.20 6.26 9.02
C LEU A 68 -3.86 5.02 9.62
N VAL A 69 -5.12 4.79 9.28
CA VAL A 69 -5.89 3.66 9.80
C VAL A 69 -6.57 2.93 8.66
N GLY A 70 -6.36 1.62 8.58
CA GLY A 70 -7.07 0.71 7.71
C GLY A 70 -7.89 -0.29 8.54
N THR A 71 -9.14 -0.53 8.17
CA THR A 71 -9.97 -1.56 8.81
C THR A 71 -10.68 -2.39 7.76
N GLY A 72 -10.83 -3.68 8.03
CA GLY A 72 -11.59 -4.62 7.21
C GLY A 72 -12.53 -5.46 8.08
N LYS A 73 -13.75 -5.70 7.58
CA LYS A 73 -14.69 -6.60 8.24
C LYS A 73 -15.55 -7.33 7.22
N SER A 74 -15.81 -8.61 7.47
CA SER A 74 -16.81 -9.38 6.74
C SER A 74 -18.22 -8.87 7.03
N ALA A 75 -19.13 -9.01 6.07
CA ALA A 75 -20.55 -8.77 6.28
C ALA A 75 -21.11 -9.82 7.26
N SER A 76 -22.04 -9.39 8.15
CA SER A 76 -22.58 -10.27 9.20
C SER A 76 -23.17 -11.58 8.67
N ALA A 77 -23.70 -11.57 7.43
CA ALA A 77 -24.20 -12.76 6.76
C ALA A 77 -23.10 -13.78 6.41
N PHE A 78 -21.82 -13.39 6.42
CA PHE A 78 -20.67 -14.26 6.16
C PHE A 78 -19.86 -14.61 7.42
N ASP A 79 -20.12 -13.94 8.55
CA ASP A 79 -19.37 -14.15 9.80
C ASP A 79 -19.43 -15.60 10.32
N TRP A 80 -20.51 -16.31 10.03
CA TRP A 80 -20.67 -17.71 10.42
C TRP A 80 -19.78 -18.65 9.61
N PHE A 81 -19.40 -18.25 8.39
CA PHE A 81 -18.53 -19.05 7.51
C PHE A 81 -17.06 -18.64 7.62
N PHE A 82 -16.78 -17.32 7.52
CA PHE A 82 -15.43 -16.78 7.62
C PHE A 82 -15.48 -15.34 8.14
N LYS A 83 -15.28 -15.20 9.44
CA LYS A 83 -15.28 -13.91 10.11
C LYS A 83 -13.95 -13.18 9.86
N VAL A 84 -14.01 -11.93 9.43
CA VAL A 84 -12.85 -11.04 9.26
C VAL A 84 -13.03 -9.82 10.14
N ARG A 85 -11.99 -9.50 10.94
CA ARG A 85 -11.90 -8.28 11.75
C ARG A 85 -10.46 -7.82 11.80
N ASP A 86 -10.12 -6.97 10.84
CA ASP A 86 -8.77 -6.50 10.64
C ASP A 86 -8.62 -5.04 10.95
N ARG A 87 -7.48 -4.68 11.52
CA ARG A 87 -7.07 -3.31 11.76
C ARG A 87 -5.59 -3.13 11.54
N TYR A 88 -5.27 -2.08 10.80
CA TYR A 88 -3.91 -1.63 10.49
C TYR A 88 -3.79 -0.17 10.93
N ASP A 89 -2.72 0.15 11.64
CA ASP A 89 -2.40 1.52 12.06
C ASP A 89 -0.96 1.83 11.62
N SER A 90 -0.73 2.99 10.99
CA SER A 90 0.62 3.46 10.64
C SER A 90 0.77 4.91 11.05
N PHE A 91 1.88 5.23 11.72
CA PHE A 91 2.24 6.57 12.13
C PHE A 91 3.38 7.06 11.25
N VAL A 92 3.09 7.94 10.31
CA VAL A 92 4.04 8.42 9.32
C VAL A 92 4.46 9.85 9.59
N ASP A 93 5.75 10.13 9.49
CA ASP A 93 6.30 11.48 9.60
C ASP A 93 5.63 12.42 8.57
N GLU A 94 5.14 13.57 9.01
CA GLU A 94 4.39 14.49 8.13
C GLU A 94 5.20 15.08 7.00
N THR A 95 6.52 15.14 7.16
CA THR A 95 7.42 15.74 6.18
C THR A 95 7.87 14.72 5.14
N THR A 96 8.34 13.56 5.61
CA THR A 96 8.98 12.55 4.75
C THR A 96 7.99 11.47 4.28
N LEU A 97 6.84 11.33 4.93
CA LEU A 97 5.88 10.23 4.81
C LEU A 97 6.44 8.85 5.16
N LEU A 98 7.63 8.79 5.79
CA LEU A 98 8.22 7.54 6.25
C LEU A 98 7.56 7.07 7.54
N PRO A 99 7.26 5.76 7.66
CA PRO A 99 6.66 5.21 8.86
C PRO A 99 7.61 5.29 10.04
N GLN A 100 7.09 5.63 11.21
CA GLN A 100 7.80 5.55 12.48
C GLN A 100 7.37 4.31 13.26
N TYR A 101 6.10 3.98 13.16
CA TYR A 101 5.48 2.83 13.82
C TYR A 101 4.32 2.30 12.98
N PHE A 102 4.22 0.99 12.91
CA PHE A 102 3.11 0.29 12.28
C PHE A 102 2.62 -0.83 13.20
N MET A 103 1.32 -1.02 13.23
CA MET A 103 0.68 -2.11 13.96
C MET A 103 -0.38 -2.75 13.08
N ARG A 104 -0.48 -4.08 13.12
CA ARG A 104 -1.62 -4.81 12.57
C ARG A 104 -2.21 -5.77 13.58
N LYS A 105 -3.54 -5.81 13.60
CA LYS A 105 -4.35 -6.78 14.34
C LYS A 105 -5.29 -7.41 13.34
N VAL A 106 -5.12 -8.70 13.10
CA VAL A 106 -5.86 -9.49 12.13
C VAL A 106 -6.58 -10.61 12.86
N ASP A 107 -7.86 -10.81 12.58
CA ASP A 107 -8.67 -11.96 13.01
C ASP A 107 -9.45 -12.46 11.79
N GLU A 108 -8.90 -13.47 11.13
CA GLU A 108 -9.45 -14.09 9.93
C GLU A 108 -9.79 -15.55 10.21
N GLY A 109 -11.07 -15.83 10.42
CA GLY A 109 -11.55 -17.18 10.70
C GLY A 109 -10.96 -17.80 11.99
N GLY A 110 -10.54 -16.97 12.96
CA GLY A 110 -9.87 -17.39 14.19
C GLY A 110 -8.34 -17.48 14.10
N PHE A 111 -7.77 -17.22 12.93
CA PHE A 111 -6.34 -17.00 12.78
C PHE A 111 -6.00 -15.57 13.21
N ILE A 112 -5.24 -15.42 14.29
CA ILE A 112 -4.98 -14.12 14.92
C ILE A 112 -3.52 -13.74 14.72
N ILE A 113 -3.28 -12.57 14.12
CA ILE A 113 -1.97 -11.94 14.04
C ILE A 113 -2.02 -10.62 14.80
N ASN A 114 -1.05 -10.40 15.70
CA ASN A 114 -0.75 -9.10 16.26
C ASN A 114 0.73 -8.82 15.99
N GLN A 115 1.00 -7.80 15.18
CA GLN A 115 2.37 -7.41 14.86
C GLN A 115 2.54 -5.92 15.02
N GLU A 116 3.72 -5.53 15.50
CA GLU A 116 4.15 -4.15 15.64
C GLU A 116 5.52 -4.00 15.01
N TYR A 117 5.72 -2.94 14.22
CA TYR A 117 6.98 -2.59 13.58
C TYR A 117 7.43 -1.23 14.08
N LEU A 118 8.60 -1.16 14.67
CA LEU A 118 9.22 0.09 15.06
C LEU A 118 10.36 0.40 14.09
N PHE A 119 10.17 1.41 13.24
CA PHE A 119 11.12 1.78 12.20
C PHE A 119 12.18 2.73 12.74
N ASN A 120 13.45 2.43 12.48
CA ASN A 120 14.58 3.33 12.71
C ASN A 120 15.31 3.59 11.39
N HIS A 121 14.88 4.64 10.68
CA HIS A 121 15.46 4.99 9.39
C HIS A 121 16.90 5.48 9.45
N GLN A 122 17.35 6.01 10.61
CA GLN A 122 18.75 6.43 10.79
C GLN A 122 19.67 5.21 10.85
N ASN A 123 19.28 4.22 11.61
CA ASN A 123 20.03 2.96 11.76
C ASN A 123 19.68 1.94 10.68
N LYS A 124 18.78 2.28 9.77
CA LYS A 124 18.32 1.40 8.67
C LYS A 124 17.86 0.03 9.15
N ASN A 125 17.03 0.02 10.19
CA ASN A 125 16.46 -1.23 10.70
C ASN A 125 15.01 -1.05 11.15
N VAL A 126 14.34 -2.18 11.31
CA VAL A 126 13.00 -2.28 11.87
C VAL A 126 12.96 -3.37 12.94
N LEU A 127 12.47 -3.02 14.11
CA LEU A 127 12.19 -3.99 15.18
C LEU A 127 10.76 -4.50 15.00
N VAL A 128 10.63 -5.81 14.81
CA VAL A 128 9.34 -6.50 14.71
C VAL A 128 9.02 -7.17 16.04
N GLN A 129 7.83 -6.90 16.56
CA GLN A 129 7.25 -7.58 17.69
C GLN A 129 6.03 -8.37 17.22
N ARG A 130 5.98 -9.66 17.51
CA ARG A 130 4.86 -10.54 17.16
C ARG A 130 4.21 -11.12 18.39
N ASN A 131 2.88 -11.11 18.39
CA ASN A 131 2.04 -11.80 19.34
C ASN A 131 0.78 -12.29 18.61
N GLY A 132 0.38 -13.54 18.77
CA GLY A 132 -0.78 -14.09 18.07
C GLY A 132 -0.92 -15.59 18.31
N THR A 133 -1.88 -16.23 17.63
CA THR A 133 -2.11 -17.68 17.74
C THR A 133 -1.07 -18.51 17.00
N ASP A 134 -0.35 -17.89 16.08
CA ASP A 134 0.69 -18.47 15.23
C ASP A 134 2.10 -18.43 15.85
N VAL A 135 2.25 -17.84 17.04
CA VAL A 135 3.55 -17.63 17.69
C VAL A 135 3.59 -18.36 19.05
N PRO A 136 4.72 -18.98 19.43
CA PRO A 136 4.92 -19.46 20.78
C PRO A 136 4.69 -18.33 21.80
N ARG A 137 4.19 -18.68 23.00
CA ARG A 137 3.78 -17.72 24.07
C ARG A 137 4.80 -16.66 24.47
N ASN A 138 6.03 -16.73 23.97
CA ASN A 138 7.06 -15.72 24.19
C ASN A 138 7.10 -14.82 22.97
N ALA A 139 6.76 -13.53 23.16
CA ALA A 139 6.88 -12.50 22.13
C ALA A 139 8.26 -12.57 21.45
N VAL A 140 8.27 -12.73 20.14
CA VAL A 140 9.51 -12.74 19.37
C VAL A 140 9.82 -11.31 18.95
N ASN A 141 10.87 -10.74 19.53
CA ASN A 141 11.44 -9.47 19.06
C ASN A 141 12.54 -9.80 18.05
N LYS A 142 12.38 -9.34 16.81
CA LYS A 142 13.36 -9.58 15.76
C LYS A 142 13.71 -8.28 15.04
N LEU A 143 15.01 -8.07 14.87
CA LEU A 143 15.55 -6.91 14.18
C LEU A 143 15.86 -7.30 12.73
N PHE A 144 15.43 -6.45 11.79
CA PHE A 144 15.70 -6.61 10.36
C PHE A 144 16.38 -5.37 9.83
N ASP A 145 17.36 -5.55 8.97
CA ASP A 145 17.96 -4.47 8.20
C ASP A 145 17.01 -4.07 7.07
N ILE A 146 16.84 -2.76 6.87
CA ILE A 146 16.00 -2.20 5.82
C ILE A 146 16.77 -1.15 5.01
N PRO A 147 16.55 -1.04 3.69
CA PRO A 147 17.10 0.05 2.91
C PRO A 147 16.45 1.40 3.27
N ASN A 148 17.02 2.49 2.77
CA ASN A 148 16.41 3.80 2.88
C ASN A 148 15.04 3.83 2.20
N LEU A 149 14.15 4.70 2.67
CA LEU A 149 12.81 4.90 2.13
C LEU A 149 11.93 3.63 2.15
N THR A 150 12.16 2.76 3.13
CA THR A 150 11.29 1.59 3.35
C THR A 150 9.99 2.00 4.04
N HIS A 151 8.89 1.51 3.52
CA HIS A 151 7.53 1.74 4.01
C HIS A 151 6.91 0.47 4.60
N ASP A 152 5.94 0.60 5.52
CA ASP A 152 4.95 -0.44 5.75
C ASP A 152 3.89 -0.42 4.63
N ILE A 153 3.00 -1.41 4.60
CA ILE A 153 2.01 -1.54 3.53
C ILE A 153 1.03 -0.36 3.46
N LEU A 154 0.65 0.23 4.59
CA LEU A 154 -0.30 1.34 4.64
C LEU A 154 0.39 2.67 4.30
N SER A 155 1.59 2.90 4.82
CA SER A 155 2.39 4.08 4.46
C SER A 155 2.84 4.05 3.00
N ALA A 156 3.18 2.88 2.44
CA ALA A 156 3.50 2.72 1.01
C ALA A 156 2.35 3.18 0.12
N PHE A 157 1.13 2.83 0.49
CA PHE A 157 -0.07 3.26 -0.19
C PHE A 157 -0.25 4.79 -0.19
N TYR A 158 -0.13 5.45 0.96
CA TYR A 158 -0.24 6.91 1.06
C TYR A 158 0.95 7.63 0.41
N PHE A 159 2.16 7.05 0.48
CA PHE A 159 3.33 7.55 -0.23
C PHE A 159 3.13 7.51 -1.74
N ALA A 160 2.62 6.39 -2.29
CA ALA A 160 2.33 6.25 -3.71
C ALA A 160 1.35 7.32 -4.23
N ARG A 161 0.35 7.73 -3.44
CA ARG A 161 -0.56 8.83 -3.77
C ARG A 161 0.15 10.18 -3.90
N ASN A 162 1.25 10.38 -3.17
CA ASN A 162 2.05 11.61 -3.16
C ASN A 162 3.28 11.57 -4.08
N ALA A 163 3.58 10.43 -4.69
CA ALA A 163 4.71 10.31 -5.59
C ALA A 163 4.46 11.12 -6.88
N ASP A 164 5.51 11.78 -7.36
CA ASP A 164 5.48 12.44 -8.65
C ASP A 164 5.75 11.40 -9.74
N PHE A 165 4.70 11.05 -10.47
CA PHE A 165 4.83 10.16 -11.62
C PHE A 165 5.35 10.87 -12.88
N GLY A 166 5.62 12.18 -12.80
CA GLY A 166 5.83 13.00 -14.00
C GLY A 166 4.63 12.92 -14.94
N THR A 167 4.88 12.67 -16.22
CA THR A 167 3.81 12.34 -17.17
C THR A 167 3.29 10.93 -16.85
N ILE A 168 1.98 10.83 -16.59
CA ILE A 168 1.30 9.55 -16.34
C ILE A 168 1.03 8.88 -17.69
N GLU A 169 1.99 8.07 -18.14
CA GLU A 169 1.96 7.37 -19.43
C GLU A 169 1.93 5.86 -19.21
N ALA A 170 1.23 5.15 -20.09
CA ALA A 170 1.20 3.70 -20.07
C ALA A 170 2.62 3.11 -20.21
N GLY A 171 2.89 2.06 -19.43
CA GLY A 171 4.19 1.40 -19.38
C GLY A 171 5.15 1.93 -18.32
N LYS A 172 4.95 3.15 -17.79
CA LYS A 172 5.75 3.65 -16.65
C LYS A 172 5.44 2.87 -15.38
N MET A 173 6.43 2.79 -14.51
CA MET A 173 6.36 2.04 -13.25
C MET A 173 6.73 2.93 -12.06
N LEU A 174 5.93 2.84 -11.01
CA LEU A 174 6.23 3.35 -9.68
C LEU A 174 6.71 2.20 -8.82
N SER A 175 7.81 2.39 -8.09
CA SER A 175 8.33 1.40 -7.16
C SER A 175 8.43 1.99 -5.76
N VAL A 176 7.87 1.31 -4.76
CA VAL A 176 7.95 1.71 -3.35
C VAL A 176 8.51 0.54 -2.55
N MET A 177 9.69 0.72 -1.93
CA MET A 177 10.26 -0.32 -1.08
C MET A 177 9.38 -0.52 0.15
N THR A 178 8.93 -1.75 0.34
CA THR A 178 7.95 -2.11 1.37
C THR A 178 8.48 -3.23 2.25
N PHE A 179 8.25 -3.12 3.55
CA PHE A 179 8.50 -4.17 4.53
C PHE A 179 7.16 -4.64 5.09
N PHE A 180 6.84 -5.91 4.85
CA PHE A 180 5.62 -6.55 5.32
C PHE A 180 5.82 -8.05 5.47
N ASP A 181 5.21 -8.69 6.46
CA ASP A 181 5.39 -10.13 6.79
C ASP A 181 6.86 -10.53 6.98
N GLU A 182 7.64 -9.65 7.63
CA GLU A 182 9.08 -9.83 7.87
C GLU A 182 9.93 -9.94 6.60
N GLU A 183 9.42 -9.44 5.48
CA GLU A 183 10.10 -9.46 4.20
C GLU A 183 10.14 -8.09 3.53
N LEU A 184 11.23 -7.85 2.82
CA LEU A 184 11.42 -6.68 1.97
C LEU A 184 11.03 -7.00 0.54
N PHE A 185 10.22 -6.15 -0.08
CA PHE A 185 9.91 -6.25 -1.50
C PHE A 185 9.58 -4.88 -2.10
N PRO A 186 9.92 -4.65 -3.36
CA PRO A 186 9.45 -3.48 -4.07
C PRO A 186 7.97 -3.66 -4.45
N LEU A 187 7.11 -2.78 -3.95
CA LEU A 187 5.74 -2.65 -4.45
C LEU A 187 5.80 -1.89 -5.77
N ASN A 188 5.79 -2.62 -6.86
CA ASN A 188 5.85 -2.07 -8.22
C ASN A 188 4.44 -1.87 -8.77
N LEU A 189 4.12 -0.65 -9.21
CA LEU A 189 2.83 -0.29 -9.80
C LEU A 189 3.04 0.15 -11.25
N LYS A 190 2.65 -0.67 -12.21
CA LYS A 190 2.72 -0.37 -13.64
C LYS A 190 1.48 0.40 -14.09
N ILE A 191 1.68 1.52 -14.76
CA ILE A 191 0.59 2.30 -15.36
C ILE A 191 0.12 1.58 -16.63
N ILE A 192 -1.16 1.22 -16.69
CA ILE A 192 -1.77 0.53 -17.83
C ILE A 192 -2.48 1.50 -18.76
N GLY A 193 -3.14 2.53 -18.21
CA GLY A 193 -3.89 3.51 -18.98
C GLY A 193 -4.90 4.27 -18.13
N ARG A 194 -5.91 4.82 -18.78
CA ARG A 194 -7.00 5.55 -18.13
C ARG A 194 -8.33 5.02 -18.58
N GLU A 195 -9.28 5.00 -17.67
CA GLU A 195 -10.68 4.68 -17.96
C GLU A 195 -11.61 5.32 -16.93
N THR A 196 -12.90 5.28 -17.20
CA THR A 196 -13.91 5.82 -16.29
C THR A 196 -14.69 4.66 -15.66
N LEU A 197 -14.76 4.66 -14.32
CA LEU A 197 -15.48 3.64 -13.56
C LEU A 197 -16.79 4.19 -13.00
N ASN A 198 -17.83 3.34 -13.02
CA ASN A 198 -19.06 3.57 -12.28
C ASN A 198 -18.94 2.89 -10.92
N THR A 199 -19.14 3.65 -9.85
CA THR A 199 -19.13 3.17 -8.46
C THR A 199 -20.33 3.73 -7.72
N ARG A 200 -20.54 3.30 -6.46
CA ARG A 200 -21.57 3.92 -5.60
C ARG A 200 -21.23 5.36 -5.22
N ALA A 201 -19.95 5.74 -5.26
CA ALA A 201 -19.47 7.11 -5.02
C ALA A 201 -19.67 8.04 -6.24
N GLY A 202 -20.07 7.49 -7.39
CA GLY A 202 -20.27 8.22 -8.64
C GLY A 202 -19.48 7.64 -9.81
N LYS A 203 -19.54 8.35 -10.95
CA LYS A 203 -18.77 8.05 -12.15
C LYS A 203 -17.45 8.81 -12.08
N ILE A 204 -16.32 8.11 -12.04
CA ILE A 204 -15.00 8.68 -11.72
C ILE A 204 -14.01 8.36 -12.82
N ARG A 205 -13.27 9.38 -13.31
CA ARG A 205 -12.11 9.17 -14.18
C ARG A 205 -10.98 8.57 -13.36
N CYS A 206 -10.35 7.52 -13.88
CA CYS A 206 -9.33 6.74 -13.17
C CYS A 206 -8.09 6.50 -14.02
N ILE A 207 -6.97 6.40 -13.33
CA ILE A 207 -5.74 5.80 -13.82
C ILE A 207 -5.79 4.32 -13.44
N LYS A 208 -5.61 3.44 -14.42
CA LYS A 208 -5.53 2.00 -14.23
C LYS A 208 -4.09 1.60 -13.97
N LEU A 209 -3.86 0.93 -12.86
CA LEU A 209 -2.56 0.44 -12.40
C LEU A 209 -2.59 -1.07 -12.25
N ARG A 210 -1.45 -1.70 -12.44
CA ARG A 210 -1.27 -3.11 -12.16
C ARG A 210 -0.08 -3.28 -11.21
N PRO A 211 -0.29 -3.79 -9.99
CA PRO A 211 0.82 -4.21 -9.15
C PRO A 211 1.58 -5.34 -9.84
N VAL A 212 2.90 -5.18 -9.97
CA VAL A 212 3.79 -6.25 -10.43
C VAL A 212 4.20 -7.03 -9.20
N ILE A 213 3.62 -8.20 -9.04
CA ILE A 213 3.84 -9.07 -7.88
C ILE A 213 4.96 -10.04 -8.24
N GLN A 214 5.89 -10.28 -7.33
CA GLN A 214 6.87 -11.35 -7.51
C GLN A 214 6.15 -12.70 -7.49
N GLU A 215 6.43 -13.55 -8.48
CA GLU A 215 5.83 -14.87 -8.59
C GLU A 215 5.95 -15.66 -7.27
N GLY A 216 4.87 -16.29 -6.86
CA GLY A 216 4.85 -17.30 -5.79
C GLY A 216 4.26 -16.87 -4.44
N ARG A 217 3.83 -15.61 -4.22
CA ARG A 217 3.35 -15.19 -2.90
C ARG A 217 1.85 -15.38 -2.64
N VAL A 218 0.98 -14.82 -3.46
CA VAL A 218 -0.48 -14.87 -3.24
C VAL A 218 -1.23 -15.08 -4.55
N PHE A 219 -0.68 -14.58 -5.65
CA PHE A 219 -1.29 -14.61 -6.96
C PHE A 219 -0.42 -15.42 -7.92
N LYS A 220 -1.03 -16.16 -8.81
CA LYS A 220 -0.32 -17.04 -9.77
C LYS A 220 0.21 -16.28 -10.96
N ASP A 221 -0.47 -15.19 -11.34
CA ASP A 221 -0.13 -14.38 -12.52
C ASP A 221 -0.07 -12.88 -12.16
N GLU A 222 0.80 -12.13 -12.85
CA GLU A 222 0.89 -10.65 -12.71
C GLU A 222 -0.44 -9.95 -13.04
N GLU A 223 -1.35 -10.61 -13.73
CA GLU A 223 -2.64 -10.06 -14.16
C GLU A 223 -3.75 -10.22 -13.13
N ASP A 224 -3.52 -10.97 -12.06
CA ASP A 224 -4.55 -11.31 -11.07
C ASP A 224 -5.01 -10.11 -10.24
N LEU A 225 -4.20 -9.04 -10.14
CA LEU A 225 -4.54 -7.86 -9.37
C LEU A 225 -4.53 -6.59 -10.23
N THR A 226 -5.62 -5.85 -10.22
CA THR A 226 -5.73 -4.56 -10.89
C THR A 226 -6.26 -3.51 -9.92
N MET A 227 -5.68 -2.31 -9.97
CA MET A 227 -6.07 -1.16 -9.16
C MET A 227 -6.43 0.02 -10.05
N TRP A 228 -7.43 0.78 -9.64
CA TRP A 228 -7.79 2.06 -10.23
C TRP A 228 -7.74 3.15 -9.18
N VAL A 229 -7.03 4.23 -9.47
CA VAL A 229 -6.99 5.42 -8.63
C VAL A 229 -7.61 6.60 -9.38
N SER A 230 -8.20 7.55 -8.67
CA SER A 230 -8.79 8.74 -9.28
C SER A 230 -7.74 9.54 -10.07
N ASP A 231 -8.11 10.01 -11.27
CA ASP A 231 -7.24 10.83 -12.15
C ASP A 231 -7.37 12.31 -11.75
N ASP A 232 -6.95 12.60 -10.52
CA ASP A 232 -6.93 13.92 -9.88
C ASP A 232 -5.80 14.05 -8.86
N LEU A 233 -5.76 15.15 -8.13
CA LEU A 233 -4.71 15.43 -7.14
C LEU A 233 -4.80 14.56 -5.87
N ASN A 234 -5.94 13.90 -5.60
CA ASN A 234 -6.08 13.00 -4.45
C ASN A 234 -5.54 11.59 -4.72
N ARG A 235 -5.63 11.11 -5.99
CA ARG A 235 -5.29 9.73 -6.36
C ARG A 235 -5.91 8.70 -5.43
N VAL A 236 -7.20 8.90 -5.14
CA VAL A 236 -7.97 7.99 -4.27
C VAL A 236 -8.12 6.64 -4.97
N PRO A 237 -7.87 5.50 -4.30
CA PRO A 237 -8.26 4.22 -4.85
C PRO A 237 -9.77 4.16 -5.06
N VAL A 238 -10.16 3.89 -6.28
CA VAL A 238 -11.56 3.81 -6.68
C VAL A 238 -12.01 2.35 -6.74
N ARG A 239 -11.11 1.49 -7.19
CA ARG A 239 -11.33 0.03 -7.24
C ARG A 239 -10.02 -0.72 -7.06
N LEU A 240 -10.09 -1.83 -6.33
CA LEU A 240 -9.14 -2.93 -6.37
C LEU A 240 -9.89 -4.17 -6.83
N GLN A 241 -9.35 -4.91 -7.80
CA GLN A 241 -9.95 -6.12 -8.35
C GLN A 241 -8.91 -7.23 -8.35
N ALA A 242 -9.23 -8.33 -7.67
CA ALA A 242 -8.44 -9.54 -7.67
C ALA A 242 -9.19 -10.63 -8.45
N GLU A 243 -8.55 -11.17 -9.48
CA GLU A 243 -9.09 -12.31 -10.22
C GLU A 243 -8.95 -13.58 -9.36
N VAL A 244 -9.96 -14.41 -9.40
CA VAL A 244 -10.00 -15.71 -8.72
C VAL A 244 -10.38 -16.78 -9.75
N VAL A 245 -10.28 -18.06 -9.39
CA VAL A 245 -10.53 -19.19 -10.30
C VAL A 245 -11.83 -19.05 -11.09
N VAL A 246 -12.85 -18.44 -10.48
CA VAL A 246 -14.11 -18.11 -11.16
C VAL A 246 -14.50 -16.69 -10.76
N GLY A 247 -14.48 -15.75 -11.72
CA GLY A 247 -14.85 -14.35 -11.49
C GLY A 247 -13.80 -13.52 -10.76
N SER A 248 -14.20 -12.48 -10.04
CA SER A 248 -13.31 -11.58 -9.34
C SER A 248 -13.88 -11.06 -8.03
N ILE A 249 -13.02 -10.86 -7.03
CA ILE A 249 -13.33 -10.10 -5.81
C ILE A 249 -13.00 -8.64 -6.08
N LYS A 250 -13.91 -7.75 -5.74
CA LYS A 250 -13.74 -6.31 -5.92
C LYS A 250 -13.90 -5.57 -4.60
N MET A 251 -13.08 -4.53 -4.44
CA MET A 251 -13.21 -3.52 -3.40
C MET A 251 -13.47 -2.17 -4.09
N ASP A 252 -14.72 -1.71 -4.07
CA ASP A 252 -15.16 -0.48 -4.74
C ASP A 252 -15.38 0.66 -3.76
N LEU A 253 -14.92 1.86 -4.11
CA LEU A 253 -15.20 3.08 -3.35
C LEU A 253 -16.72 3.30 -3.29
N LYS A 254 -17.24 3.36 -2.06
CA LYS A 254 -18.67 3.52 -1.75
C LYS A 254 -18.98 4.95 -1.27
N GLU A 255 -18.14 5.45 -0.38
CA GLU A 255 -18.29 6.78 0.25
C GLU A 255 -16.90 7.39 0.49
N PHE A 256 -16.84 8.71 0.48
CA PHE A 256 -15.62 9.44 0.84
C PHE A 256 -15.99 10.73 1.60
N ALA A 257 -15.06 11.19 2.43
CA ALA A 257 -15.19 12.45 3.14
C ALA A 257 -13.83 13.14 3.30
N ASN A 258 -13.86 14.46 3.41
CA ASN A 258 -12.70 15.30 3.73
C ASN A 258 -11.49 15.10 2.80
N LEU A 259 -11.70 14.89 1.50
CA LEU A 259 -10.61 14.85 0.53
C LEU A 259 -9.82 16.18 0.54
N ALA A 260 -8.52 16.10 0.24
CA ALA A 260 -7.68 17.29 0.12
C ALA A 260 -8.04 18.16 -1.09
N HIS A 261 -8.50 17.52 -2.18
CA HIS A 261 -8.83 18.15 -3.48
C HIS A 261 -10.18 17.64 -4.00
N PRO A 262 -10.77 18.30 -5.01
CA PRO A 262 -11.97 17.79 -5.69
C PRO A 262 -11.72 16.41 -6.34
N LEU A 263 -12.69 15.50 -6.20
CA LEU A 263 -12.63 14.19 -6.86
C LEU A 263 -12.95 14.33 -8.37
N ALA A 264 -12.31 13.52 -9.21
CA ALA A 264 -12.48 13.48 -10.68
C ALA A 264 -13.84 12.89 -11.11
N LEU A 265 -14.94 13.41 -10.55
CA LEU A 265 -16.30 13.02 -10.91
C LEU A 265 -16.63 13.46 -12.35
N VAL A 266 -17.28 12.57 -13.08
CA VAL A 266 -17.83 12.85 -14.41
C VAL A 266 -19.32 13.10 -14.26
N LYS A 267 -19.76 14.21 -14.83
CA LYS A 267 -21.20 14.57 -14.87
C LYS A 267 -21.95 13.67 -15.84
#